data_c6d5331ad69a4d68d6fca46aa8451acc
#
_entry.id   c6d5331ad69a4d68d6fca46aa8451acc
#
_cell.length_a   1.000
_cell.length_b   1.000
_cell.length_c   1.000
_cell.angle_alpha   90.00
_cell.angle_beta   90.00
_cell.angle_gamma   90.00
#
_symmetry.space_group_name_H-M   'P 1'
#
loop_
_entity.id
_entity.type
_entity.pdbx_description
1 polymer ?
#
loop_
_entity_poly.entity_id
_entity_poly.type
_entity_poly.pdbx_seq_one_letter_code
_entity_poly.pdbx_strand_id
1 'polypeptide(L)'
;MGPPSQLLTLARKAATAQSLDPALVCSVVEQESAWNPWAMRYEPAFFTKYVAPLYTNNKVSATEAYARGFSWGLMQVMGQVAREAGFEALFLSALCDPEQGLTIGCKVLRKKFDALAGDPTRALLAWNGGANPTYAAQVLARRSHYL
;
A
#
# COMPACT_ATOMS: atom_id res chain seq x y z
N MET A 1 11.42 -14.56 -13.26
CA MET A 1 11.60 -13.29 -14.02
C MET A 1 11.59 -12.13 -13.02
N GLY A 2 12.56 -11.25 -13.11
CA GLY A 2 12.64 -10.08 -12.22
C GLY A 2 11.59 -9.02 -12.53
N PRO A 3 11.45 -7.99 -11.67
CA PRO A 3 10.52 -6.90 -11.91
C PRO A 3 10.91 -6.10 -13.15
N PRO A 4 9.93 -5.49 -13.83
CA PRO A 4 10.23 -4.55 -14.92
C PRO A 4 11.12 -3.41 -14.41
N SER A 5 12.16 -3.07 -15.19
CA SER A 5 13.17 -2.09 -14.77
C SER A 5 12.59 -0.71 -14.46
N GLN A 6 11.55 -0.30 -15.20
CA GLN A 6 10.87 0.97 -14.96
C GLN A 6 10.16 1.00 -13.60
N LEU A 7 9.47 -0.07 -13.24
CA LEU A 7 8.78 -0.17 -11.94
C LEU A 7 9.78 -0.19 -10.79
N LEU A 8 10.90 -0.88 -10.96
CA LEU A 8 11.97 -0.92 -9.97
C LEU A 8 12.53 0.48 -9.72
N THR A 9 12.78 1.25 -10.78
CA THR A 9 13.27 2.62 -10.68
C THR A 9 12.28 3.52 -9.95
N LEU A 10 10.98 3.42 -10.28
CA LEU A 10 9.93 4.20 -9.62
C LEU A 10 9.81 3.85 -8.14
N ALA A 11 9.86 2.56 -7.80
CA ALA A 11 9.78 2.12 -6.41
C ALA A 11 10.94 2.65 -5.57
N ARG A 12 12.17 2.59 -6.10
CA ARG A 12 13.36 3.12 -5.43
C ARG A 12 13.28 4.63 -5.24
N LYS A 13 12.81 5.35 -6.25
CA LYS A 13 12.60 6.81 -6.18
C LYS A 13 11.58 7.17 -5.10
N ALA A 14 10.43 6.50 -5.09
CA ALA A 14 9.38 6.74 -4.10
C ALA A 14 9.86 6.45 -2.67
N ALA A 15 10.61 5.37 -2.49
CA ALA A 15 11.20 5.01 -1.20
C ALA A 15 12.15 6.10 -0.70
N THR A 16 13.08 6.54 -1.55
CA THR A 16 14.06 7.58 -1.21
C THR A 16 13.37 8.89 -0.85
N ALA A 17 12.31 9.26 -1.56
CA ALA A 17 11.55 10.48 -1.27
C ALA A 17 10.93 10.49 0.14
N GLN A 18 10.68 9.32 0.71
CA GLN A 18 10.15 9.16 2.07
C GLN A 18 11.21 8.68 3.09
N SER A 19 12.48 8.72 2.72
CA SER A 19 13.57 8.24 3.57
C SER A 19 13.38 6.79 4.03
N LEU A 20 12.79 5.97 3.17
CA LEU A 20 12.66 4.53 3.38
C LEU A 20 13.77 3.78 2.65
N ASP A 21 14.13 2.61 3.16
CA ASP A 21 15.06 1.71 2.48
C ASP A 21 14.46 1.25 1.14
N PRO A 22 15.09 1.56 -0.01
CA PRO A 22 14.56 1.16 -1.30
C PRO A 22 14.39 -0.36 -1.47
N ALA A 23 15.32 -1.15 -0.92
CA ALA A 23 15.23 -2.61 -0.98
C ALA A 23 14.01 -3.13 -0.18
N LEU A 24 13.70 -2.49 0.94
CA LEU A 24 12.53 -2.83 1.73
C LEU A 24 11.23 -2.52 0.98
N VAL A 25 11.12 -1.35 0.37
CA VAL A 25 9.93 -0.99 -0.41
C VAL A 25 9.74 -1.95 -1.59
N CYS A 26 10.81 -2.30 -2.31
CA CYS A 26 10.74 -3.30 -3.38
C CYS A 26 10.26 -4.67 -2.85
N SER A 27 10.67 -5.05 -1.66
CA SER A 27 10.23 -6.28 -1.00
C SER A 27 8.73 -6.25 -0.68
N VAL A 28 8.22 -5.11 -0.23
CA VAL A 28 6.78 -4.92 0.00
C VAL A 28 6.02 -5.06 -1.33
N VAL A 29 6.48 -4.42 -2.39
CA VAL A 29 5.84 -4.52 -3.71
C VAL A 29 5.81 -5.97 -4.20
N GLU A 30 6.91 -6.69 -4.06
CA GLU A 30 6.96 -8.11 -4.45
C GLU A 30 5.94 -8.92 -3.64
N GLN A 31 5.89 -8.73 -2.34
CA GLN A 31 4.97 -9.44 -1.44
C GLN A 31 3.50 -9.13 -1.76
N GLU A 32 3.18 -7.86 -2.01
CA GLU A 32 1.80 -7.42 -2.15
C GLU A 32 1.19 -7.72 -3.53
N SER A 33 1.96 -7.51 -4.58
CA SER A 33 1.42 -7.55 -5.95
C SER A 33 2.24 -8.37 -6.94
N ALA A 34 3.40 -8.91 -6.53
CA ALA A 34 4.36 -9.49 -7.46
C ALA A 34 4.66 -8.56 -8.65
N TRP A 35 4.77 -7.26 -8.38
CA TRP A 35 5.03 -6.21 -9.36
C TRP A 35 3.91 -6.00 -10.39
N ASN A 36 2.68 -6.42 -10.08
CA ASN A 36 1.53 -6.17 -10.95
C ASN A 36 0.84 -4.85 -10.54
N PRO A 37 0.96 -3.76 -11.33
CA PRO A 37 0.35 -2.48 -10.97
C PRO A 37 -1.19 -2.51 -11.04
N TRP A 38 -1.77 -3.47 -11.74
CA TRP A 38 -3.21 -3.62 -11.89
C TRP A 38 -3.86 -4.46 -10.79
N ALA A 39 -3.07 -4.95 -9.83
CA ALA A 39 -3.60 -5.75 -8.74
C ALA A 39 -4.64 -4.95 -7.94
N MET A 40 -5.77 -5.57 -7.69
CA MET A 40 -6.84 -5.00 -6.85
C MET A 40 -7.55 -6.13 -6.12
N ARG A 41 -7.96 -5.87 -4.88
CA ARG A 41 -8.64 -6.87 -4.06
C ARG A 41 -9.67 -6.23 -3.15
N TYR A 42 -10.92 -6.71 -3.23
CA TYR A 42 -11.95 -6.28 -2.32
C TYR A 42 -11.81 -6.94 -0.94
N GLU A 43 -11.89 -6.13 0.11
CA GLU A 43 -11.77 -6.58 1.51
C GLU A 43 -13.11 -6.36 2.24
N PRO A 44 -14.00 -7.37 2.28
CA PRO A 44 -15.36 -7.19 2.83
C PRO A 44 -15.37 -6.75 4.29
N ALA A 45 -14.52 -7.34 5.13
CA ALA A 45 -14.45 -6.98 6.54
C ALA A 45 -13.98 -5.55 6.77
N PHE A 46 -12.99 -5.10 5.99
CA PHE A 46 -12.54 -3.71 6.02
C PHE A 46 -13.65 -2.76 5.57
N PHE A 47 -14.33 -3.08 4.49
CA PHE A 47 -15.44 -2.28 3.98
C PHE A 47 -16.52 -2.12 5.06
N THR A 48 -16.97 -3.21 5.65
CA THR A 48 -18.02 -3.19 6.68
C THR A 48 -17.63 -2.32 7.88
N LYS A 49 -16.38 -2.43 8.33
CA LYS A 49 -15.93 -1.72 9.54
C LYS A 49 -15.64 -0.24 9.30
N TYR A 50 -14.99 0.11 8.18
CA TYR A 50 -14.42 1.44 7.99
C TYR A 50 -15.11 2.28 6.91
N VAL A 51 -15.80 1.66 5.97
CA VAL A 51 -16.37 2.36 4.81
C VAL A 51 -17.89 2.42 4.85
N ALA A 52 -18.57 1.32 5.18
CA ALA A 52 -20.02 1.24 5.18
C ALA A 52 -20.70 2.36 5.98
N PRO A 53 -20.22 2.78 7.17
CA PRO A 53 -20.81 3.90 7.89
C PRO A 53 -20.85 5.20 7.09
N LEU A 54 -19.81 5.48 6.30
CA LEU A 54 -19.76 6.68 5.44
C LEU A 54 -20.78 6.60 4.30
N TYR A 55 -20.92 5.43 3.68
CA TYR A 55 -21.86 5.20 2.61
C TYR A 55 -23.31 5.24 3.13
N THR A 56 -23.58 4.58 4.24
CA THR A 56 -24.91 4.58 4.89
C THR A 56 -25.37 5.99 5.23
N ASN A 57 -24.44 6.89 5.59
CA ASN A 57 -24.72 8.28 5.90
C ASN A 57 -24.69 9.20 4.66
N ASN A 58 -24.66 8.66 3.46
CA ASN A 58 -24.63 9.40 2.19
C ASN A 58 -23.44 10.36 2.05
N LYS A 59 -22.31 10.07 2.71
CA LYS A 59 -21.13 10.92 2.67
C LYS A 59 -20.25 10.69 1.45
N VAL A 60 -20.40 9.55 0.78
CA VAL A 60 -19.67 9.20 -0.44
C VAL A 60 -20.60 8.50 -1.43
N SER A 61 -20.28 8.53 -2.73
CA SER A 61 -21.00 7.76 -3.75
C SER A 61 -20.77 6.26 -3.58
N ALA A 62 -21.62 5.44 -4.18
CA ALA A 62 -21.43 3.98 -4.19
C ALA A 62 -20.09 3.59 -4.81
N THR A 63 -19.72 4.19 -5.95
CA THR A 63 -18.44 3.94 -6.61
C THR A 63 -17.27 4.23 -5.69
N GLU A 64 -17.26 5.39 -5.06
CA GLU A 64 -16.20 5.76 -4.12
C GLU A 64 -16.20 4.86 -2.89
N ALA A 65 -17.37 4.53 -2.34
CA ALA A 65 -17.45 3.66 -1.16
C ALA A 65 -16.85 2.28 -1.42
N TYR A 66 -17.27 1.61 -2.48
CA TYR A 66 -16.69 0.29 -2.81
C TYR A 66 -15.21 0.38 -3.12
N ALA A 67 -14.78 1.39 -3.87
CA ALA A 67 -13.38 1.60 -4.17
C ALA A 67 -12.52 1.80 -2.91
N ARG A 68 -13.05 2.44 -1.88
CA ARG A 68 -12.37 2.58 -0.58
C ARG A 68 -12.18 1.25 0.15
N GLY A 69 -13.00 0.26 -0.15
CA GLY A 69 -12.90 -1.10 0.39
C GLY A 69 -11.98 -2.03 -0.38
N PHE A 70 -11.37 -1.58 -1.46
CA PHE A 70 -10.36 -2.33 -2.21
C PHE A 70 -8.95 -1.93 -1.79
N SER A 71 -8.02 -2.90 -1.87
CA SER A 71 -6.60 -2.61 -1.94
C SER A 71 -6.18 -2.47 -3.40
N TRP A 72 -5.24 -1.54 -3.69
CA TRP A 72 -4.94 -1.11 -5.05
C TRP A 72 -3.44 -1.10 -5.36
N GLY A 73 -3.09 -1.58 -6.53
CA GLY A 73 -1.82 -1.33 -7.17
C GLY A 73 -0.63 -2.06 -6.57
N LEU A 74 0.55 -1.56 -6.86
CA LEU A 74 1.82 -2.22 -6.52
C LEU A 74 1.99 -2.48 -5.03
N MET A 75 1.58 -1.55 -4.16
CA MET A 75 1.72 -1.69 -2.71
C MET A 75 0.43 -2.11 -2.01
N GLN A 76 -0.65 -2.37 -2.77
CA GLN A 76 -1.94 -2.81 -2.22
C GLN A 76 -2.43 -1.90 -1.10
N VAL A 77 -2.45 -0.59 -1.35
CA VAL A 77 -2.98 0.39 -0.41
C VAL A 77 -4.50 0.36 -0.43
N MET A 78 -5.13 0.26 0.74
CA MET A 78 -6.59 0.38 0.84
C MET A 78 -7.04 1.77 0.40
N GLY A 79 -8.11 1.84 -0.41
CA GLY A 79 -8.62 3.11 -0.92
C GLY A 79 -8.95 4.11 0.18
N GLN A 80 -9.57 3.65 1.27
CA GLN A 80 -9.87 4.50 2.43
C GLN A 80 -8.58 5.08 3.05
N VAL A 81 -7.56 4.26 3.19
CA VAL A 81 -6.26 4.69 3.75
C VAL A 81 -5.59 5.70 2.84
N ALA A 82 -5.66 5.50 1.52
CA ALA A 82 -5.13 6.45 0.55
C ALA A 82 -5.82 7.82 0.65
N ARG A 83 -7.16 7.84 0.78
CA ARG A 83 -7.90 9.09 0.98
C ARG A 83 -7.49 9.81 2.27
N GLU A 84 -7.35 9.08 3.35
CA GLU A 84 -6.88 9.62 4.64
C GLU A 84 -5.45 10.17 4.55
N ALA A 85 -4.62 9.60 3.69
CA ALA A 85 -3.25 10.07 3.45
C ALA A 85 -3.17 11.26 2.49
N GLY A 86 -4.31 11.74 1.96
CA GLY A 86 -4.37 12.90 1.09
C GLY A 86 -4.37 12.60 -0.40
N PHE A 87 -4.68 11.37 -0.81
CA PHE A 87 -4.82 11.02 -2.22
C PHE A 87 -6.09 11.66 -2.78
N GLU A 88 -5.95 12.57 -3.75
CA GLU A 88 -7.04 13.43 -4.23
C GLU A 88 -7.47 13.13 -5.67
N ALA A 89 -6.89 12.11 -6.35
CA ALA A 89 -7.32 11.75 -7.68
C ALA A 89 -8.83 11.46 -7.71
N LEU A 90 -9.49 11.83 -8.80
CA LEU A 90 -10.94 11.69 -8.92
C LEU A 90 -11.41 10.26 -8.66
N PHE A 91 -10.70 9.27 -9.20
CA PHE A 91 -11.00 7.86 -8.99
C PHE A 91 -9.85 7.14 -8.29
N LEU A 92 -10.20 6.29 -7.33
CA LEU A 92 -9.21 5.49 -6.60
C LEU A 92 -8.47 4.49 -7.49
N SER A 93 -9.03 4.11 -8.64
CA SER A 93 -8.33 3.28 -9.62
C SER A 93 -7.04 3.92 -10.14
N ALA A 94 -6.85 5.23 -9.98
CA ALA A 94 -5.59 5.91 -10.27
C ALA A 94 -4.42 5.40 -9.41
N LEU A 95 -4.70 4.70 -8.31
CA LEU A 95 -3.67 4.00 -7.53
C LEU A 95 -2.99 2.86 -8.30
N CYS A 96 -3.60 2.40 -9.41
CA CYS A 96 -2.97 1.46 -10.33
C CYS A 96 -1.88 2.12 -11.19
N ASP A 97 -1.88 3.45 -11.31
CA ASP A 97 -0.73 4.15 -11.87
C ASP A 97 0.48 3.96 -10.97
N PRO A 98 1.59 3.38 -11.48
CA PRO A 98 2.72 3.02 -10.62
C PRO A 98 3.28 4.18 -9.80
N GLU A 99 3.41 5.36 -10.39
CA GLU A 99 3.96 6.51 -9.70
C GLU A 99 3.04 6.97 -8.57
N GLN A 100 1.74 7.09 -8.83
CA GLN A 100 0.76 7.51 -7.82
C GLN A 100 0.63 6.48 -6.69
N GLY A 101 0.52 5.21 -7.04
CA GLY A 101 0.40 4.13 -6.06
C GLY A 101 1.61 4.02 -5.15
N LEU A 102 2.82 4.11 -5.73
CA LEU A 102 4.06 4.07 -4.96
C LEU A 102 4.24 5.30 -4.08
N THR A 103 3.91 6.47 -4.58
CA THR A 103 4.01 7.72 -3.80
C THR A 103 3.15 7.67 -2.54
N ILE A 104 1.88 7.30 -2.68
CA ILE A 104 0.97 7.18 -1.53
C ILE A 104 1.37 6.00 -0.63
N GLY A 105 1.71 4.86 -1.22
CA GLY A 105 2.13 3.68 -0.46
C GLY A 105 3.34 3.97 0.43
N CYS A 106 4.36 4.62 -0.11
CA CYS A 106 5.54 4.98 0.67
C CYS A 106 5.23 6.01 1.77
N LYS A 107 4.34 6.97 1.49
CA LYS A 107 3.87 7.93 2.50
C LYS A 107 3.18 7.23 3.68
N VAL A 108 2.29 6.29 3.40
CA VAL A 108 1.60 5.51 4.43
C VAL A 108 2.59 4.65 5.21
N LEU A 109 3.51 3.96 4.52
CA LEU A 109 4.51 3.12 5.16
C LEU A 109 5.44 3.96 6.05
N ARG A 110 5.87 5.15 5.62
CA ARG A 110 6.67 6.07 6.43
C ARG A 110 5.98 6.40 7.75
N LYS A 111 4.67 6.66 7.72
CA LYS A 111 3.90 6.91 8.94
C LYS A 111 3.92 5.72 9.90
N LYS A 112 3.88 4.48 9.39
CA LYS A 112 3.99 3.29 10.23
C LYS A 112 5.34 3.20 10.91
N PHE A 113 6.42 3.49 10.17
CA PHE A 113 7.76 3.55 10.74
C PHE A 113 7.89 4.62 11.83
N ASP A 114 7.37 5.81 11.57
CA ASP A 114 7.42 6.91 12.55
C ASP A 114 6.64 6.59 13.83
N ALA A 115 5.47 5.98 13.69
CA ALA A 115 4.64 5.59 14.83
C ALA A 115 5.26 4.49 15.70
N LEU A 116 6.19 3.71 15.15
CA LEU A 116 6.78 2.52 15.80
C LEU A 116 8.28 2.64 15.98
N ALA A 117 8.77 3.88 16.13
CA ALA A 117 10.18 4.21 16.43
C ALA A 117 11.17 3.61 15.43
N GLY A 118 10.77 3.49 14.16
CA GLY A 118 11.64 2.98 13.10
C GLY A 118 11.85 1.46 13.10
N ASP A 119 11.13 0.71 13.92
CA ASP A 119 11.24 -0.75 13.99
C ASP A 119 10.60 -1.39 12.75
N PRO A 120 11.40 -2.01 11.83
CA PRO A 120 10.86 -2.56 10.59
C PRO A 120 9.84 -3.67 10.80
N THR A 121 10.09 -4.57 11.74
CA THR A 121 9.20 -5.70 12.01
C THR A 121 7.83 -5.21 12.48
N ARG A 122 7.82 -4.29 13.45
CA ARG A 122 6.56 -3.75 13.98
C ARG A 122 5.83 -2.89 12.94
N ALA A 123 6.55 -2.08 12.18
CA ALA A 123 5.97 -1.26 11.12
C ALA A 123 5.33 -2.11 10.02
N LEU A 124 5.99 -3.19 9.59
CA LEU A 124 5.46 -4.11 8.58
C LEU A 124 4.24 -4.88 9.08
N LEU A 125 4.23 -5.29 10.34
CA LEU A 125 3.05 -5.92 10.93
C LEU A 125 1.87 -4.94 11.00
N ALA A 126 2.12 -3.69 11.36
CA ALA A 126 1.10 -2.63 11.35
C ALA A 126 0.61 -2.32 9.93
N TRP A 127 1.50 -2.32 8.95
CA TRP A 127 1.16 -2.16 7.54
C TRP A 127 0.18 -3.23 7.09
N ASN A 128 0.43 -4.49 7.43
CA ASN A 128 -0.43 -5.62 7.09
C ASN A 128 -1.76 -5.64 7.86
N GLY A 129 -1.88 -4.88 8.94
CA GLY A 129 -3.07 -4.88 9.80
C GLY A 129 -3.15 -6.06 10.76
N GLY A 130 -2.07 -6.82 10.90
CA GLY A 130 -1.97 -7.94 11.85
C GLY A 130 -2.64 -9.25 11.38
N ALA A 131 -3.16 -9.31 10.15
CA ALA A 131 -3.84 -10.50 9.62
C ALA A 131 -2.88 -11.67 9.39
N ASN A 132 -1.62 -11.38 9.08
CA ASN A 132 -0.58 -12.39 8.82
C ASN A 132 0.59 -12.18 9.79
N PRO A 133 0.73 -13.00 10.84
CA PRO A 133 1.79 -12.82 11.83
C PRO A 133 3.20 -13.03 11.28
N THR A 134 3.35 -13.69 10.12
CA THR A 134 4.64 -13.93 9.46
C THR A 134 4.95 -12.91 8.37
N TYR A 135 4.09 -11.92 8.17
CA TYR A 135 4.23 -10.94 7.09
C TYR A 135 5.59 -10.23 7.11
N ALA A 136 5.99 -9.71 8.25
CA ALA A 136 7.25 -8.99 8.37
C ALA A 136 8.45 -9.88 7.99
N ALA A 137 8.48 -11.12 8.48
CA ALA A 137 9.53 -12.07 8.15
C ALA A 137 9.56 -12.39 6.66
N GLN A 138 8.40 -12.55 6.03
CA GLN A 138 8.29 -12.81 4.59
C GLN A 138 8.83 -11.63 3.76
N VAL A 139 8.46 -10.41 4.11
CA VAL A 139 8.97 -9.21 3.42
C VAL A 139 10.47 -9.06 3.61
N LEU A 140 10.97 -9.17 4.84
CA LEU A 140 12.38 -9.01 5.12
C LEU A 140 13.24 -10.08 4.43
N ALA A 141 12.73 -11.31 4.28
CA ALA A 141 13.43 -12.36 3.53
C ALA A 141 13.62 -12.02 2.05
N ARG A 142 12.72 -11.21 1.46
CA ARG A 142 12.83 -10.79 0.06
C ARG A 142 13.81 -9.64 -0.16
N ARG A 143 14.22 -8.96 0.90
CA ARG A 143 15.06 -7.76 0.80
C ARG A 143 16.38 -8.02 0.07
N SER A 144 16.96 -9.21 0.22
CA SER A 144 18.19 -9.60 -0.46
C SER A 144 18.08 -9.62 -1.99
N HIS A 145 16.86 -9.74 -2.54
CA HIS A 145 16.64 -9.68 -3.98
C HIS A 145 16.92 -8.29 -4.57
N TYR A 146 16.97 -7.25 -3.72
CA TYR A 146 17.00 -5.85 -4.16
C TYR A 146 18.21 -5.07 -3.64
N LEU A 147 19.16 -5.76 -3.03
CA LEU A 147 20.42 -5.16 -2.54
C LEU A 147 21.42 -4.90 -3.68
#